data_60ca6bc260096c45e8ac02f7b53ed1cf
#
_entry.id   60ca6bc260096c45e8ac02f7b53ed1cf
#
_cell.length_a   1.000
_cell.length_b   1.000
_cell.length_c   1.000
_cell.angle_alpha   90.00
_cell.angle_beta   90.00
_cell.angle_gamma   90.00
#
_symmetry.space_group_name_H-M   'P 1'
#
loop_
_entity.id
_entity.type
_entity.pdbx_description
1 polymer ?
#
loop_
_entity_poly.entity_id
_entity_poly.type
_entity_poly.pdbx_seq_one_letter_code
_entity_poly.pdbx_strand_id
1 'polypeptide(L)'
;DSVRAVSRMLVAKKGLLSRKGLFESHDEYDKRRQAKLRERADLRQKYSYWNRQNENEIEKVSAKQDAERNKQKKLLKRYEDLSKLINFVKYIEDDSFWSAEIVQIVASTMSSGDLELELIPRTGRHTVLFGEVDDVEEKLDKLLAFYQKGLSNIGWDSFRTISIKYKGQVVCTR
;
A
#
# COMPACT_ATOMS: atom_id res chain seq x y z
N ASP A 1 -19.04 -24.62 -14.00
CA ASP A 1 -20.11 -25.59 -14.34
C ASP A 1 -19.85 -27.01 -13.79
N SER A 2 -18.64 -27.53 -13.87
CA SER A 2 -18.28 -28.88 -13.39
C SER A 2 -18.54 -29.10 -11.88
N VAL A 3 -18.23 -28.13 -11.02
CA VAL A 3 -18.43 -28.21 -9.56
C VAL A 3 -19.93 -28.29 -9.22
N ARG A 4 -20.75 -27.47 -9.90
CA ARG A 4 -22.21 -27.49 -9.71
C ARG A 4 -22.83 -28.79 -10.18
N ALA A 5 -22.34 -29.36 -11.28
CA ALA A 5 -22.79 -30.65 -11.79
C ALA A 5 -22.49 -31.78 -10.80
N VAL A 6 -21.26 -31.86 -10.26
CA VAL A 6 -20.88 -32.88 -9.27
C VAL A 6 -21.67 -32.71 -7.97
N SER A 7 -21.91 -31.47 -7.50
CA SER A 7 -22.71 -31.19 -6.33
C SER A 7 -24.17 -31.67 -6.51
N ARG A 8 -24.79 -31.40 -7.67
CA ARG A 8 -26.16 -31.90 -8.00
C ARG A 8 -26.21 -33.42 -8.04
N MET A 9 -25.19 -34.09 -8.60
CA MET A 9 -25.11 -35.55 -8.62
C MET A 9 -24.99 -36.15 -7.20
N LEU A 10 -24.24 -35.52 -6.30
CA LEU A 10 -24.13 -35.95 -4.89
C LEU A 10 -25.45 -35.82 -4.15
N VAL A 11 -26.22 -34.76 -4.39
CA VAL A 11 -27.55 -34.55 -3.79
C VAL A 11 -28.55 -35.55 -4.34
N ALA A 12 -28.61 -35.73 -5.65
CA ALA A 12 -29.53 -36.67 -6.29
C ALA A 12 -29.31 -38.13 -5.83
N LYS A 13 -28.04 -38.56 -5.66
CA LYS A 13 -27.70 -39.90 -5.19
C LYS A 13 -27.93 -40.13 -3.69
N LYS A 14 -28.16 -39.08 -2.90
CA LYS A 14 -28.52 -39.22 -1.49
C LYS A 14 -29.88 -39.88 -1.29
N GLY A 15 -30.84 -39.68 -2.22
CA GLY A 15 -32.15 -40.31 -2.18
C GLY A 15 -32.20 -41.77 -2.65
N LEU A 16 -31.14 -42.21 -3.35
CA LEU A 16 -31.09 -43.55 -3.97
C LEU A 16 -30.53 -44.68 -3.08
N LEU A 17 -30.16 -44.37 -1.84
CA LEU A 17 -29.75 -45.34 -0.81
C LEU A 17 -30.96 -46.01 -0.12
N SER A 18 -32.12 -45.95 -0.74
CA SER A 18 -33.35 -46.40 -0.11
C SER A 18 -33.63 -47.91 -0.32
N ARG A 19 -34.16 -48.48 0.69
CA ARG A 19 -34.88 -49.72 0.90
C ARG A 19 -34.52 -50.93 0.00
N LYS A 20 -34.37 -52.09 0.64
CA LYS A 20 -34.29 -53.38 -0.01
C LYS A 20 -35.52 -53.59 -0.87
N GLY A 21 -35.34 -54.00 -2.13
CA GLY A 21 -36.45 -54.36 -3.01
C GLY A 21 -37.22 -55.58 -2.50
N LEU A 22 -38.48 -55.72 -2.84
CA LEU A 22 -39.38 -56.76 -2.31
C LEU A 22 -38.88 -58.21 -2.67
N PHE A 23 -38.08 -58.36 -3.74
CA PHE A 23 -37.55 -59.62 -4.19
C PHE A 23 -36.01 -59.68 -4.24
N GLU A 24 -35.32 -58.73 -3.62
CA GLU A 24 -33.87 -58.64 -3.60
C GLU A 24 -33.30 -59.46 -2.44
N SER A 25 -32.31 -60.32 -2.71
CA SER A 25 -31.61 -61.04 -1.66
C SER A 25 -30.82 -60.10 -0.77
N HIS A 26 -30.51 -60.49 0.45
CA HIS A 26 -29.73 -59.62 1.35
C HIS A 26 -28.34 -59.31 0.80
N ASP A 27 -27.68 -60.28 0.21
CA ASP A 27 -26.35 -60.12 -0.39
C ASP A 27 -26.36 -59.22 -1.63
N GLU A 28 -27.37 -59.26 -2.45
CA GLU A 28 -27.53 -58.35 -3.60
C GLU A 28 -27.76 -56.90 -3.16
N TYR A 29 -28.59 -56.73 -2.16
CA TYR A 29 -28.80 -55.42 -1.55
C TYR A 29 -27.49 -54.82 -0.99
N ASP A 30 -26.72 -55.61 -0.23
CA ASP A 30 -25.45 -55.15 0.37
C ASP A 30 -24.39 -54.84 -0.70
N LYS A 31 -24.27 -55.67 -1.75
CA LYS A 31 -23.39 -55.38 -2.90
C LYS A 31 -23.77 -54.08 -3.58
N ARG A 32 -25.05 -53.89 -3.87
CA ARG A 32 -25.57 -52.65 -4.48
C ARG A 32 -25.33 -51.43 -3.58
N ARG A 33 -25.59 -51.57 -2.30
CA ARG A 33 -25.33 -50.51 -1.28
C ARG A 33 -23.88 -50.14 -1.23
N GLN A 34 -22.97 -51.12 -1.16
CA GLN A 34 -21.51 -50.87 -1.15
C GLN A 34 -21.05 -50.22 -2.46
N ALA A 35 -21.51 -50.64 -3.61
CA ALA A 35 -21.17 -50.02 -4.90
C ALA A 35 -21.58 -48.53 -4.93
N LYS A 36 -22.81 -48.24 -4.46
CA LYS A 36 -23.27 -46.84 -4.36
C LYS A 36 -22.46 -46.00 -3.35
N LEU A 37 -22.01 -46.60 -2.24
CA LEU A 37 -21.19 -45.91 -1.28
C LEU A 37 -19.79 -45.55 -1.86
N ARG A 38 -19.18 -46.52 -2.60
CA ARG A 38 -17.92 -46.29 -3.32
C ARG A 38 -18.08 -45.17 -4.37
N GLU A 39 -19.10 -45.25 -5.20
CA GLU A 39 -19.37 -44.19 -6.20
C GLU A 39 -19.54 -42.79 -5.56
N ARG A 40 -20.22 -42.72 -4.42
CA ARG A 40 -20.35 -41.46 -3.65
C ARG A 40 -19.01 -40.98 -3.06
N ALA A 41 -18.18 -41.91 -2.62
CA ALA A 41 -16.85 -41.54 -2.11
C ALA A 41 -15.99 -40.99 -3.24
N ASP A 42 -15.97 -41.61 -4.42
CA ASP A 42 -15.25 -41.12 -5.59
C ASP A 42 -15.73 -39.73 -6.04
N LEU A 43 -17.05 -39.50 -6.05
CA LEU A 43 -17.62 -38.22 -6.38
C LEU A 43 -17.25 -37.14 -5.36
N ARG A 44 -17.22 -37.47 -4.07
CA ARG A 44 -16.77 -36.53 -3.03
C ARG A 44 -15.28 -36.18 -3.20
N GLN A 45 -14.46 -37.18 -3.53
CA GLN A 45 -13.02 -36.95 -3.75
C GLN A 45 -12.80 -36.05 -4.97
N LYS A 46 -13.51 -36.34 -6.11
CA LYS A 46 -13.46 -35.44 -7.27
C LYS A 46 -13.94 -34.04 -6.96
N TYR A 47 -15.04 -33.89 -6.22
CA TYR A 47 -15.56 -32.59 -5.82
C TYR A 47 -14.53 -31.82 -4.95
N SER A 48 -13.91 -32.46 -3.96
CA SER A 48 -12.91 -31.83 -3.11
C SER A 48 -11.66 -31.43 -3.90
N TYR A 49 -11.23 -32.25 -4.88
CA TYR A 49 -10.13 -31.91 -5.78
C TYR A 49 -10.44 -30.66 -6.62
N TRP A 50 -11.59 -30.62 -7.28
CA TRP A 50 -12.03 -29.47 -8.10
C TRP A 50 -12.17 -28.18 -7.27
N ASN A 51 -12.74 -28.33 -6.07
CA ASN A 51 -12.90 -27.17 -5.19
C ASN A 51 -11.54 -26.58 -4.78
N ARG A 52 -10.58 -27.44 -4.43
CA ARG A 52 -9.22 -27.02 -4.09
C ARG A 52 -8.51 -26.35 -5.28
N GLN A 53 -8.69 -26.86 -6.49
CA GLN A 53 -8.11 -26.23 -7.69
C GLN A 53 -8.71 -24.85 -7.93
N ASN A 54 -10.03 -24.70 -7.82
CA ASN A 54 -10.68 -23.41 -7.96
C ASN A 54 -10.25 -22.40 -6.89
N GLU A 55 -10.12 -22.83 -5.64
CA GLU A 55 -9.61 -21.98 -4.55
C GLU A 55 -8.19 -21.47 -4.85
N ASN A 56 -7.29 -22.35 -5.30
CA ASN A 56 -5.93 -21.98 -5.68
C ASN A 56 -5.90 -21.00 -6.88
N GLU A 57 -6.80 -21.16 -7.85
CA GLU A 57 -6.89 -20.22 -8.98
C GLU A 57 -7.40 -18.86 -8.54
N ILE A 58 -8.43 -18.83 -7.69
CA ILE A 58 -8.96 -17.58 -7.12
C ILE A 58 -7.88 -16.85 -6.33
N GLU A 59 -7.14 -17.56 -5.49
CA GLU A 59 -6.04 -16.98 -4.71
C GLU A 59 -4.95 -16.37 -5.61
N LYS A 60 -4.53 -17.07 -6.67
CA LYS A 60 -3.55 -16.55 -7.64
C LYS A 60 -4.04 -15.29 -8.36
N VAL A 61 -5.30 -15.25 -8.74
CA VAL A 61 -5.90 -14.08 -9.41
C VAL A 61 -5.98 -12.91 -8.43
N SER A 62 -6.44 -13.15 -7.20
CA SER A 62 -6.49 -12.15 -6.14
C SER A 62 -5.11 -11.55 -5.85
N ALA A 63 -4.08 -12.40 -5.68
CA ALA A 63 -2.71 -11.95 -5.45
C ALA A 63 -2.17 -11.07 -6.60
N LYS A 64 -2.47 -11.42 -7.86
CA LYS A 64 -2.10 -10.58 -9.02
C LYS A 64 -2.82 -9.23 -9.01
N GLN A 65 -4.11 -9.21 -8.69
CA GLN A 65 -4.88 -7.97 -8.59
C GLN A 65 -4.35 -7.06 -7.48
N ASP A 66 -4.00 -7.62 -6.33
CA ASP A 66 -3.44 -6.86 -5.21
C ASP A 66 -2.06 -6.31 -5.54
N ALA A 67 -1.22 -7.08 -6.21
CA ALA A 67 0.08 -6.61 -6.68
C ALA A 67 -0.06 -5.43 -7.66
N GLU A 68 -0.98 -5.52 -8.62
CA GLU A 68 -1.23 -4.43 -9.57
C GLU A 68 -1.82 -3.18 -8.91
N ARG A 69 -2.76 -3.37 -7.98
CA ARG A 69 -3.33 -2.27 -7.18
C ARG A 69 -2.25 -1.55 -6.34
N ASN A 70 -1.32 -2.31 -5.74
CA ASN A 70 -0.22 -1.74 -4.98
C ASN A 70 0.76 -0.96 -5.88
N LYS A 71 1.01 -1.45 -7.10
CA LYS A 71 1.81 -0.73 -8.09
C LYS A 71 1.16 0.59 -8.51
N GLN A 72 -0.14 0.58 -8.77
CA GLN A 72 -0.91 1.78 -9.10
C GLN A 72 -0.88 2.81 -7.96
N LYS A 73 -1.05 2.38 -6.70
CA LYS A 73 -0.94 3.26 -5.53
C LYS A 73 0.43 3.92 -5.43
N LYS A 74 1.52 3.17 -5.67
CA LYS A 74 2.88 3.73 -5.66
C LYS A 74 3.10 4.76 -6.77
N LEU A 75 2.56 4.52 -7.97
CA LEU A 75 2.65 5.47 -9.07
C LEU A 75 1.86 6.75 -8.78
N LEU A 76 0.66 6.62 -8.24
CA LEU A 76 -0.16 7.77 -7.85
C LEU A 76 0.55 8.62 -6.79
N LYS A 77 1.09 7.99 -5.74
CA LYS A 77 1.86 8.71 -4.71
C LYS A 77 3.06 9.47 -5.31
N ARG A 78 3.81 8.85 -6.20
CA ARG A 78 4.94 9.53 -6.89
C ARG A 78 4.48 10.74 -7.69
N TYR A 79 3.34 10.64 -8.36
CA TYR A 79 2.76 11.76 -9.08
C TYR A 79 2.36 12.91 -8.16
N GLU A 80 1.72 12.58 -7.03
CA GLU A 80 1.34 13.56 -6.00
C GLU A 80 2.59 14.24 -5.40
N ASP A 81 3.62 13.49 -5.07
CA ASP A 81 4.88 14.00 -4.52
C ASP A 81 5.59 14.93 -5.52
N LEU A 82 5.63 14.53 -6.80
CA LEU A 82 6.19 15.37 -7.86
C LEU A 82 5.39 16.67 -8.03
N SER A 83 4.07 16.60 -7.98
CA SER A 83 3.20 17.77 -8.06
C SER A 83 3.42 18.72 -6.89
N LYS A 84 3.57 18.21 -5.67
CA LYS A 84 3.92 19.00 -4.49
C LYS A 84 5.28 19.69 -4.65
N LEU A 85 6.29 18.95 -5.14
CA LEU A 85 7.63 19.49 -5.37
C LEU A 85 7.59 20.61 -6.41
N ILE A 86 6.90 20.45 -7.53
CA ILE A 86 6.77 21.48 -8.56
C ILE A 86 6.09 22.73 -8.00
N ASN A 87 5.02 22.58 -7.24
CA ASN A 87 4.32 23.70 -6.63
C ASN A 87 5.20 24.41 -5.59
N PHE A 88 5.98 23.66 -4.82
CA PHE A 88 6.96 24.22 -3.89
C PHE A 88 8.04 25.04 -4.60
N VAL A 89 8.63 24.48 -5.68
CA VAL A 89 9.65 25.21 -6.48
C VAL A 89 9.07 26.50 -7.05
N LYS A 90 7.85 26.45 -7.61
CA LYS A 90 7.18 27.67 -8.11
C LYS A 90 6.98 28.71 -7.00
N TYR A 91 6.55 28.26 -5.81
CA TYR A 91 6.40 29.18 -4.66
C TYR A 91 7.72 29.88 -4.30
N ILE A 92 8.85 29.13 -4.32
CA ILE A 92 10.16 29.71 -4.06
C ILE A 92 10.58 30.67 -5.19
N GLU A 93 10.34 30.32 -6.45
CA GLU A 93 10.71 31.15 -7.62
C GLU A 93 9.87 32.43 -7.71
N ASP A 94 8.61 32.40 -7.32
CA ASP A 94 7.69 33.55 -7.36
C ASP A 94 7.99 34.56 -6.22
N ASP A 95 8.67 34.16 -5.16
CA ASP A 95 9.05 35.03 -4.05
C ASP A 95 10.46 35.64 -4.27
N SER A 96 10.56 36.95 -4.26
CA SER A 96 11.80 37.66 -4.55
C SER A 96 12.93 37.41 -3.51
N PHE A 97 12.58 37.16 -2.26
CA PHE A 97 13.55 36.85 -1.22
C PHE A 97 14.02 35.41 -1.31
N TRP A 98 13.06 34.45 -1.37
CA TRP A 98 13.40 33.04 -1.37
C TRP A 98 14.09 32.60 -2.66
N SER A 99 13.72 33.16 -3.84
CA SER A 99 14.41 32.89 -5.11
C SER A 99 15.88 33.36 -5.11
N ALA A 100 16.19 34.43 -4.38
CA ALA A 100 17.55 34.90 -4.22
C ALA A 100 18.33 34.12 -3.16
N GLU A 101 17.68 33.65 -2.11
CA GLU A 101 18.30 33.02 -0.94
C GLU A 101 18.49 31.51 -1.11
N ILE A 102 17.54 30.78 -1.68
CA ILE A 102 17.64 29.32 -1.85
C ILE A 102 18.37 28.98 -3.16
N VAL A 103 19.56 28.42 -3.03
CA VAL A 103 20.39 28.05 -4.20
C VAL A 103 20.18 26.61 -4.64
N GLN A 104 19.69 25.75 -3.76
CA GLN A 104 19.44 24.35 -4.09
C GLN A 104 18.32 23.78 -3.21
N ILE A 105 17.46 22.96 -3.81
CA ILE A 105 16.45 22.15 -3.14
C ILE A 105 16.83 20.69 -3.34
N VAL A 106 17.01 19.96 -2.24
CA VAL A 106 17.30 18.54 -2.24
C VAL A 106 16.03 17.80 -1.83
N ALA A 107 15.52 16.96 -2.73
CA ALA A 107 14.35 16.14 -2.47
C ALA A 107 14.77 14.70 -2.19
N SER A 108 14.29 14.13 -1.10
CA SER A 108 14.57 12.75 -0.70
C SER A 108 13.27 12.03 -0.33
N THR A 109 13.28 10.71 -0.47
CA THR A 109 12.14 9.87 -0.05
C THR A 109 12.55 9.09 1.19
N MET A 110 11.81 9.27 2.27
CA MET A 110 12.01 8.55 3.52
C MET A 110 11.69 7.05 3.38
N SER A 111 12.13 6.25 4.35
CA SER A 111 11.77 4.83 4.42
C SER A 111 10.25 4.58 4.56
N SER A 112 9.51 5.55 5.11
CA SER A 112 8.04 5.59 5.13
C SER A 112 7.44 5.77 3.73
N GLY A 113 8.24 6.24 2.76
CA GLY A 113 7.82 6.59 1.41
C GLY A 113 7.31 8.03 1.28
N ASP A 114 7.54 8.89 2.26
CA ASP A 114 7.16 10.30 2.24
C ASP A 114 8.27 11.17 1.65
N LEU A 115 7.88 12.22 0.92
CA LEU A 115 8.80 13.19 0.33
C LEU A 115 9.23 14.18 1.41
N GLU A 116 10.55 14.32 1.60
CA GLU A 116 11.15 15.36 2.42
C GLU A 116 12.07 16.27 1.62
N LEU A 117 12.09 17.54 1.98
CA LEU A 117 12.93 18.54 1.36
C LEU A 117 13.97 19.07 2.33
N GLU A 118 15.17 19.35 1.76
CA GLU A 118 16.22 20.14 2.39
C GLU A 118 16.52 21.33 1.49
N LEU A 119 16.72 22.50 2.09
CA LEU A 119 17.03 23.72 1.37
C LEU A 119 18.47 24.13 1.70
N ILE A 120 19.20 24.47 0.67
CA ILE A 120 20.56 25.00 0.79
C ILE A 120 20.49 26.50 0.53
N PRO A 121 20.62 27.35 1.57
CA PRO A 121 20.60 28.79 1.42
C PRO A 121 21.93 29.30 0.85
N ARG A 122 21.89 30.50 0.30
CA ARG A 122 23.08 31.22 -0.15
C ARG A 122 23.86 31.80 1.02
N THR A 123 23.14 32.26 2.04
CA THR A 123 23.71 32.93 3.21
C THR A 123 24.00 31.89 4.30
N GLY A 124 25.26 31.90 4.81
CA GLY A 124 25.70 30.95 5.85
C GLY A 124 26.11 29.58 5.31
N ARG A 125 26.43 28.64 6.21
CA ARG A 125 26.91 27.27 5.90
C ARG A 125 25.94 26.18 6.39
N HIS A 126 24.73 26.56 6.74
CA HIS A 126 23.75 25.64 7.28
C HIS A 126 22.86 25.04 6.20
N THR A 127 22.32 23.87 6.50
CA THR A 127 21.25 23.26 5.72
C THR A 127 19.93 23.44 6.45
N VAL A 128 18.88 23.84 5.74
CA VAL A 128 17.53 23.94 6.30
C VAL A 128 16.79 22.62 6.05
N LEU A 129 16.44 21.92 7.12
CA LEU A 129 15.61 20.73 7.06
C LEU A 129 14.13 21.17 7.04
N PHE A 130 13.57 21.26 5.83
CA PHE A 130 12.19 21.69 5.60
C PHE A 130 11.19 20.61 6.00
N GLY A 131 11.53 19.32 5.71
CA GLY A 131 10.68 18.17 5.94
C GLY A 131 9.64 17.98 4.85
N GLU A 132 8.44 17.49 5.23
CA GLU A 132 7.33 17.28 4.30
C GLU A 132 6.87 18.59 3.65
N VAL A 133 6.32 18.48 2.43
CA VAL A 133 5.81 19.62 1.65
C VAL A 133 4.36 19.90 2.06
N ASP A 134 4.24 20.42 3.26
CA ASP A 134 3.00 20.87 3.90
C ASP A 134 3.24 22.23 4.58
N ASP A 135 2.19 23.00 4.83
CA ASP A 135 2.25 24.30 5.54
C ASP A 135 3.43 25.20 5.07
N VAL A 136 3.66 25.27 3.75
CA VAL A 136 4.84 25.89 3.14
C VAL A 136 5.03 27.33 3.59
N GLU A 137 3.97 28.13 3.55
CA GLU A 137 3.99 29.55 3.94
C GLU A 137 4.37 29.72 5.42
N GLU A 138 3.69 28.96 6.33
CA GLU A 138 3.98 29.01 7.78
C GLU A 138 5.43 28.63 8.08
N LYS A 139 5.96 27.61 7.39
CA LYS A 139 7.33 27.15 7.58
C LYS A 139 8.37 28.18 7.11
N LEU A 140 8.12 28.79 5.95
CA LEU A 140 9.04 29.81 5.41
C LEU A 140 8.98 31.11 6.19
N ASP A 141 7.81 31.55 6.65
CA ASP A 141 7.65 32.71 7.53
C ASP A 141 8.38 32.50 8.85
N LYS A 142 8.29 31.31 9.42
CA LYS A 142 9.01 30.92 10.63
C LYS A 142 10.53 30.97 10.40
N LEU A 143 11.01 30.50 9.27
CA LEU A 143 12.42 30.55 8.90
C LEU A 143 12.88 32.02 8.72
N LEU A 144 12.10 32.84 8.03
CA LEU A 144 12.38 34.26 7.84
C LEU A 144 12.48 35.00 9.17
N ALA A 145 11.52 34.76 10.06
CA ALA A 145 11.55 35.36 11.41
C ALA A 145 12.77 34.91 12.19
N PHE A 146 13.20 33.67 12.06
CA PHE A 146 14.44 33.15 12.68
C PHE A 146 15.68 33.77 12.08
N TYR A 147 15.75 33.98 10.77
CA TYR A 147 16.84 34.67 10.10
C TYR A 147 16.97 36.11 10.61
N GLN A 148 15.86 36.84 10.67
CA GLN A 148 15.84 38.25 11.08
C GLN A 148 16.14 38.46 12.56
N LYS A 149 15.62 37.60 13.45
CA LYS A 149 15.70 37.79 14.91
C LYS A 149 16.72 36.89 15.60
N GLY A 150 17.03 35.75 15.04
CA GLY A 150 17.95 34.76 15.59
C GLY A 150 19.35 34.89 15.01
N LEU A 151 19.53 34.54 13.73
CA LEU A 151 20.84 34.48 13.10
C LEU A 151 21.53 35.85 12.99
N SER A 152 20.77 36.93 12.80
CA SER A 152 21.32 38.29 12.80
C SER A 152 22.08 38.65 14.11
N ASN A 153 21.66 38.08 15.23
CA ASN A 153 22.28 38.33 16.55
C ASN A 153 23.35 37.30 16.93
N ILE A 154 23.18 36.01 16.47
CA ILE A 154 24.03 34.89 16.89
C ILE A 154 25.16 34.64 15.90
N GLY A 155 24.96 35.00 14.63
CA GLY A 155 25.86 34.74 13.51
C GLY A 155 25.38 33.62 12.61
N TRP A 156 25.56 33.81 11.29
CA TRP A 156 25.05 32.94 10.23
C TRP A 156 25.71 31.55 10.18
N ASP A 157 26.94 31.44 10.68
CA ASP A 157 27.70 30.19 10.70
C ASP A 157 27.62 29.43 12.03
N SER A 158 26.71 29.86 12.94
CA SER A 158 26.58 29.28 14.28
C SER A 158 25.97 27.90 14.32
N PHE A 159 25.25 27.51 13.26
CA PHE A 159 24.57 26.23 13.19
C PHE A 159 24.92 25.51 11.89
N ARG A 160 24.95 24.17 11.97
CA ARG A 160 25.10 23.28 10.82
C ARG A 160 23.76 22.96 10.16
N THR A 161 22.73 22.76 10.98
CA THR A 161 21.38 22.48 10.49
C THR A 161 20.35 23.32 11.23
N ILE A 162 19.32 23.74 10.49
CA ILE A 162 18.15 24.47 11.01
C ILE A 162 16.93 23.70 10.57
N SER A 163 16.24 23.05 11.49
CA SER A 163 15.03 22.29 11.21
C SER A 163 13.78 23.11 11.48
N ILE A 164 12.94 23.23 10.47
CA ILE A 164 11.62 23.89 10.53
C ILE A 164 10.48 22.89 10.35
N LYS A 165 10.78 21.59 10.42
CA LYS A 165 9.81 20.50 10.27
C LYS A 165 8.65 20.59 11.27
N TYR A 166 8.93 21.07 12.48
CA TYR A 166 7.98 21.02 13.57
C TYR A 166 7.18 22.31 13.69
N LYS A 167 5.89 22.18 13.99
CA LYS A 167 4.98 23.32 14.13
C LYS A 167 5.41 24.20 15.32
N GLY A 168 5.45 25.53 15.08
CA GLY A 168 5.71 26.51 16.13
C GLY A 168 7.13 26.54 16.70
N GLN A 169 8.08 25.74 16.18
CA GLN A 169 9.46 25.73 16.70
C GLN A 169 10.51 25.60 15.60
N VAL A 170 11.71 26.11 15.89
CA VAL A 170 12.92 25.93 15.08
C VAL A 170 13.93 25.18 15.90
N VAL A 171 14.46 24.08 15.38
CA VAL A 171 15.47 23.26 16.07
C VAL A 171 16.78 23.38 15.34
N CYS A 172 17.83 23.82 16.06
CA CYS A 172 19.15 24.04 15.48
C CYS A 172 20.17 23.05 16.02
N THR A 173 21.09 22.57 15.16
CA THR A 173 22.21 21.71 15.53
C THR A 173 23.52 22.43 15.17
N ARG A 174 24.48 22.37 16.07
CA ARG A 174 25.85 22.90 15.88
C ARG A 174 26.75 21.89 15.19
#